data_bec4252498384b1ef7c74539a0cd1d88
#
_entry.id   bec4252498384b1ef7c74539a0cd1d88
#
_cell.length_a   1.000
_cell.length_b   1.000
_cell.length_c   1.000
_cell.angle_alpha   90.00
_cell.angle_beta   90.00
_cell.angle_gamma   90.00
#
_symmetry.space_group_name_H-M   'P 1'
#
loop_
_entity.id
_entity.type
_entity.pdbx_description
1 polymer ?
#
loop_
_entity_poly.entity_id
_entity_poly.type
_entity_poly.pdbx_seq_one_letter_code
_entity_poly.pdbx_strand_id
1 'polypeptide(L)'
;MALDHVPKQAGVYKLTFKLWGNTYTYIGEAGARGLRARIGDYANHPPAEGNKAEHLLHDLLQAAGEADLSVCCTGITLDEQRARRNFEKEAVAATQQECLMCLNTGGHSVDVPMRRFILESEEKMLISDLERVRARLAKLG
;
A
#
# COMPACT_ATOMS: atom_id res chain seq x y z
N MET A 1 -10.17 -9.91 0.17
CA MET A 1 -8.89 -10.61 -0.15
C MET A 1 -8.61 -11.65 0.92
N ALA A 2 -8.44 -12.89 0.50
CA ALA A 2 -8.09 -13.95 1.44
C ALA A 2 -6.59 -13.91 1.76
N LEU A 3 -6.24 -13.94 3.04
CA LEU A 3 -4.86 -13.78 3.51
C LEU A 3 -4.27 -15.04 4.16
N ASP A 4 -4.99 -16.15 4.14
CA ASP A 4 -4.57 -17.40 4.81
C ASP A 4 -3.25 -17.95 4.29
N HIS A 5 -2.95 -17.71 3.00
CA HIS A 5 -1.72 -18.13 2.35
C HIS A 5 -0.53 -17.18 2.59
N VAL A 6 -0.79 -16.01 3.20
CA VAL A 6 0.26 -15.00 3.44
C VAL A 6 1.01 -15.35 4.73
N PRO A 7 2.36 -15.40 4.69
CA PRO A 7 3.16 -15.66 5.88
C PRO A 7 2.92 -14.65 7.00
N LYS A 8 3.02 -15.12 8.24
CA LYS A 8 2.93 -14.26 9.43
C LYS A 8 4.29 -13.65 9.82
N GLN A 9 5.33 -13.93 9.06
CA GLN A 9 6.68 -13.42 9.31
C GLN A 9 6.86 -12.00 8.77
N ALA A 10 7.89 -11.31 9.28
CA ALA A 10 8.37 -10.06 8.69
C ALA A 10 8.86 -10.31 7.27
N GLY A 11 8.80 -9.30 6.41
CA GLY A 11 9.27 -9.46 5.06
C GLY A 11 8.92 -8.30 4.14
N VAL A 12 9.16 -8.51 2.85
CA VAL A 12 8.85 -7.57 1.77
C VAL A 12 7.89 -8.24 0.81
N TYR A 13 6.87 -7.52 0.39
CA TYR A 13 5.83 -8.01 -0.52
C TYR A 13 5.67 -7.11 -1.73
N LYS A 14 5.07 -7.67 -2.77
CA LYS A 14 4.76 -6.98 -4.02
C LYS A 14 3.28 -7.19 -4.35
N LEU A 15 2.56 -6.12 -4.56
CA LEU A 15 1.19 -6.14 -5.06
C LEU A 15 1.17 -5.66 -6.51
N THR A 16 0.46 -6.39 -7.36
CA THR A 16 0.29 -6.04 -8.76
C THR A 16 -1.19 -5.87 -9.06
N PHE A 17 -1.56 -4.70 -9.56
CA PHE A 17 -2.93 -4.32 -9.88
C PHE A 17 -3.09 -4.15 -11.38
N LYS A 18 -4.23 -4.59 -11.92
CA LYS A 18 -4.62 -4.35 -13.30
C LYS A 18 -5.82 -3.42 -13.34
N LEU A 19 -5.64 -2.23 -13.87
CA LEU A 19 -6.68 -1.21 -14.03
C LEU A 19 -6.52 -0.53 -15.38
N TRP A 20 -7.63 -0.29 -16.06
CA TRP A 20 -7.69 0.46 -17.33
C TRP A 20 -6.74 -0.08 -18.39
N GLY A 21 -6.54 -1.40 -18.43
CA GLY A 21 -5.62 -2.05 -19.37
C GLY A 21 -4.14 -1.95 -19.03
N ASN A 22 -3.79 -1.33 -17.90
CA ASN A 22 -2.41 -1.16 -17.43
C ASN A 22 -2.13 -1.97 -16.17
N THR A 23 -0.87 -2.24 -15.93
CA THR A 23 -0.39 -2.95 -14.74
C THR A 23 0.40 -2.00 -13.84
N TYR A 24 0.03 -1.97 -12.57
CA TYR A 24 0.67 -1.12 -11.55
C TYR A 24 1.20 -1.99 -10.43
N THR A 25 2.32 -1.59 -9.85
CA THR A 25 3.00 -2.37 -8.83
C THR A 25 3.29 -1.52 -7.59
N TYR A 26 3.07 -2.10 -6.42
CA TYR A 26 3.44 -1.54 -5.14
C TYR A 26 4.30 -2.53 -4.37
N ILE A 27 5.43 -2.05 -3.84
CA ILE A 27 6.32 -2.80 -2.96
C ILE A 27 6.15 -2.29 -1.54
N GLY A 28 5.92 -3.18 -0.59
CA GLY A 28 5.77 -2.83 0.81
C GLY A 28 6.58 -3.73 1.74
N GLU A 29 6.70 -3.30 2.98
CA GLU A 29 7.39 -4.06 4.02
C GLU A 29 6.48 -4.30 5.22
N ALA A 30 6.77 -5.36 5.98
CA ALA A 30 6.13 -5.65 7.25
C ALA A 30 7.18 -6.02 8.30
N GLY A 31 7.04 -5.43 9.48
CA GLY A 31 7.91 -5.69 10.63
C GLY A 31 7.45 -6.85 11.50
N ALA A 32 7.63 -6.72 12.82
CA ALA A 32 7.37 -7.77 13.79
C ALA A 32 5.92 -8.31 13.77
N ARG A 33 4.93 -7.49 13.40
CA ARG A 33 3.54 -7.95 13.25
C ARG A 33 3.34 -8.95 12.12
N GLY A 34 4.26 -8.96 11.14
CA GLY A 34 4.24 -9.87 10.01
C GLY A 34 3.46 -9.37 8.80
N LEU A 35 3.71 -10.02 7.67
CA LEU A 35 3.11 -9.69 6.37
C LEU A 35 1.58 -9.78 6.38
N ARG A 36 1.03 -10.84 6.95
CA ARG A 36 -0.43 -11.05 6.98
C ARG A 36 -1.14 -9.91 7.70
N ALA A 37 -0.66 -9.53 8.87
CA ALA A 37 -1.24 -8.44 9.66
C ALA A 37 -1.11 -7.09 8.93
N ARG A 38 0.05 -6.83 8.34
CA ARG A 38 0.31 -5.58 7.62
C ARG A 38 -0.60 -5.41 6.41
N ILE A 39 -0.75 -6.46 5.61
CA ILE A 39 -1.63 -6.42 4.44
C ILE A 39 -3.09 -6.35 4.89
N GLY A 40 -3.46 -7.05 5.96
CA GLY A 40 -4.79 -6.99 6.55
C GLY A 40 -5.21 -5.60 7.01
N ASP A 41 -4.26 -4.74 7.38
CA ASP A 41 -4.56 -3.36 7.81
C ASP A 41 -5.31 -2.55 6.74
N TYR A 42 -5.15 -2.89 5.46
CA TYR A 42 -5.81 -2.15 4.38
C TYR A 42 -6.64 -3.03 3.42
N ALA A 43 -6.40 -4.34 3.40
CA ALA A 43 -7.02 -5.21 2.38
C ALA A 43 -8.51 -5.45 2.62
N ASN A 44 -8.92 -5.69 3.85
CA ASN A 44 -10.28 -6.12 4.20
C ASN A 44 -11.07 -5.08 4.99
N HIS A 45 -10.44 -3.99 5.42
CA HIS A 45 -11.06 -2.96 6.24
C HIS A 45 -10.66 -1.57 5.74
N PRO A 46 -11.52 -0.55 5.91
CA PRO A 46 -11.09 0.82 5.73
C PRO A 46 -9.91 1.12 6.68
N PRO A 47 -8.82 1.71 6.18
CA PRO A 47 -7.64 1.96 7.00
C PRO A 47 -7.90 2.96 8.13
N ALA A 48 -7.06 2.89 9.16
CA ALA A 48 -7.04 3.88 10.22
C ALA A 48 -6.65 5.26 9.70
N GLU A 49 -6.99 6.26 10.50
CA GLU A 49 -6.77 7.68 10.19
C GLU A 49 -5.33 8.02 9.81
N GLY A 50 -5.18 8.88 8.80
CA GLY A 50 -3.92 9.55 8.50
C GLY A 50 -2.88 8.73 7.74
N ASN A 51 -3.13 7.47 7.44
CA ASN A 51 -2.20 6.68 6.65
C ASN A 51 -2.55 6.73 5.17
N LYS A 52 -1.93 7.66 4.46
CA LYS A 52 -2.16 7.92 3.05
C LYS A 52 -1.93 6.69 2.17
N ALA A 53 -0.85 5.95 2.43
CA ALA A 53 -0.51 4.76 1.64
C ALA A 53 -1.53 3.65 1.83
N GLU A 54 -2.00 3.41 3.06
CA GLU A 54 -3.02 2.40 3.34
C GLU A 54 -4.36 2.74 2.70
N HIS A 55 -4.77 4.01 2.73
CA HIS A 55 -5.99 4.47 2.05
C HIS A 55 -5.91 4.23 0.55
N LEU A 56 -4.78 4.56 -0.07
CA LEU A 56 -4.58 4.33 -1.50
C LEU A 56 -4.65 2.85 -1.84
N LEU A 57 -3.95 1.99 -1.09
CA LEU A 57 -3.95 0.55 -1.33
C LEU A 57 -5.34 -0.07 -1.13
N HIS A 58 -6.06 0.37 -0.11
CA HIS A 58 -7.44 -0.05 0.10
C HIS A 58 -8.33 0.32 -1.09
N ASP A 59 -8.27 1.57 -1.54
CA ASP A 59 -9.06 2.05 -2.68
C ASP A 59 -8.70 1.31 -3.98
N LEU A 60 -7.41 1.03 -4.20
CA LEU A 60 -6.95 0.26 -5.36
C LEU A 60 -7.47 -1.18 -5.35
N LEU A 61 -7.45 -1.85 -4.20
CA LEU A 61 -7.99 -3.20 -4.06
C LEU A 61 -9.49 -3.23 -4.32
N GLN A 62 -10.23 -2.23 -3.87
CA GLN A 62 -11.66 -2.11 -4.16
C GLN A 62 -11.91 -1.89 -5.66
N ALA A 63 -11.14 -1.02 -6.31
CA ALA A 63 -11.31 -0.70 -7.72
C ALA A 63 -10.87 -1.84 -8.66
N ALA A 64 -9.77 -2.50 -8.34
CA ALA A 64 -9.24 -3.60 -9.15
C ALA A 64 -9.99 -4.92 -8.94
N GLY A 65 -10.68 -5.08 -7.81
CA GLY A 65 -11.35 -6.32 -7.43
C GLY A 65 -10.38 -7.44 -7.01
N GLU A 66 -9.26 -7.55 -7.68
CA GLU A 66 -8.21 -8.53 -7.40
C GLU A 66 -6.84 -7.89 -7.54
N ALA A 67 -5.87 -8.43 -6.79
CA ALA A 67 -4.47 -8.09 -6.92
C ALA A 67 -3.63 -9.33 -6.76
N ASP A 68 -2.59 -9.46 -7.57
CA ASP A 68 -1.61 -10.52 -7.42
C ASP A 68 -0.64 -10.12 -6.30
N LEU A 69 -0.55 -10.97 -5.28
CA LEU A 69 0.35 -10.78 -4.16
C LEU A 69 1.51 -11.76 -4.27
N SER A 70 2.72 -11.22 -4.28
CA SER A 70 3.95 -12.00 -4.20
C SER A 70 4.74 -11.61 -2.96
N VAL A 71 5.27 -12.59 -2.24
CA VAL A 71 6.22 -12.34 -1.16
C VAL A 71 7.61 -12.36 -1.76
N CYS A 72 8.29 -11.21 -1.71
CA CYS A 72 9.62 -11.07 -2.31
C CYS A 72 10.71 -11.71 -1.44
N CYS A 73 10.59 -11.56 -0.13
CA CYS A 73 11.56 -12.11 0.81
C CYS A 73 11.00 -12.17 2.23
N THR A 74 11.30 -13.28 2.93
CA THR A 74 11.06 -13.43 4.37
C THR A 74 12.31 -14.02 5.02
N GLY A 75 12.44 -13.85 6.33
CA GLY A 75 13.53 -14.46 7.08
C GLY A 75 13.92 -13.68 8.33
N ILE A 76 14.77 -14.29 9.17
CA ILE A 76 15.19 -13.71 10.45
C ILE A 76 15.93 -12.38 10.25
N THR A 77 16.77 -12.28 9.23
CA THR A 77 17.50 -11.04 8.89
C THR A 77 16.56 -9.89 8.50
N LEU A 78 15.35 -10.20 8.07
CA LEU A 78 14.36 -9.20 7.67
C LEU A 78 13.52 -8.69 8.83
N ASP A 79 13.69 -9.22 10.04
CA ASP A 79 13.12 -8.65 11.26
C ASP A 79 13.78 -7.32 11.60
N GLU A 80 15.02 -7.09 11.14
CA GLU A 80 15.69 -5.80 11.27
C GLU A 80 15.13 -4.79 10.28
N GLN A 81 14.64 -3.68 10.79
CA GLN A 81 14.03 -2.63 9.97
C GLN A 81 14.96 -2.12 8.85
N ARG A 82 16.25 -1.98 9.14
CA ARG A 82 17.24 -1.51 8.17
C ARG A 82 17.39 -2.47 7.00
N ALA A 83 17.47 -3.77 7.26
CA ALA A 83 17.60 -4.80 6.24
C ALA A 83 16.36 -4.83 5.34
N ARG A 84 15.15 -4.74 5.94
CA ARG A 84 13.90 -4.70 5.18
C ARG A 84 13.83 -3.48 4.26
N ARG A 85 14.16 -2.30 4.76
CA ARG A 85 14.15 -1.05 3.96
C ARG A 85 15.14 -1.08 2.82
N ASN A 86 16.32 -1.64 3.02
CA ASN A 86 17.31 -1.79 1.95
C ASN A 86 16.81 -2.75 0.88
N PHE A 87 16.23 -3.87 1.27
CA PHE A 87 15.64 -4.82 0.33
C PHE A 87 14.46 -4.21 -0.45
N GLU A 88 13.59 -3.46 0.23
CA GLU A 88 12.48 -2.75 -0.39
C GLU A 88 12.98 -1.76 -1.45
N LYS A 89 14.02 -0.98 -1.16
CA LYS A 89 14.62 -0.03 -2.12
C LYS A 89 15.15 -0.75 -3.36
N GLU A 90 15.82 -1.88 -3.18
CA GLU A 90 16.34 -2.68 -4.29
C GLU A 90 15.19 -3.25 -5.14
N ALA A 91 14.13 -3.73 -4.51
CA ALA A 91 12.96 -4.26 -5.19
C ALA A 91 12.23 -3.17 -5.99
N VAL A 92 12.09 -1.96 -5.44
CA VAL A 92 11.52 -0.80 -6.15
C VAL A 92 12.37 -0.45 -7.38
N ALA A 93 13.69 -0.38 -7.23
CA ALA A 93 14.60 -0.07 -8.33
C ALA A 93 14.52 -1.13 -9.44
N ALA A 94 14.47 -2.41 -9.08
CA ALA A 94 14.32 -3.50 -10.05
C ALA A 94 12.98 -3.42 -10.80
N THR A 95 11.89 -3.10 -10.10
CA THR A 95 10.56 -2.91 -10.70
C THR A 95 10.55 -1.78 -11.70
N GLN A 96 11.21 -0.66 -11.40
CA GLN A 96 11.33 0.47 -12.32
C GLN A 96 12.10 0.10 -13.59
N GLN A 97 13.15 -0.73 -13.48
CA GLN A 97 13.91 -1.21 -14.64
C GLN A 97 13.11 -2.13 -15.55
N GLU A 98 12.15 -2.86 -15.01
CA GLU A 98 11.24 -3.73 -15.76
C GLU A 98 10.14 -2.97 -16.51
N CYS A 99 10.17 -1.64 -16.50
CA CYS A 99 9.16 -0.76 -17.11
C CYS A 99 7.76 -0.92 -16.53
N LEU A 100 7.64 -1.47 -15.34
CA LEU A 100 6.36 -1.53 -14.62
C LEU A 100 6.08 -0.18 -13.95
N MET A 101 4.83 0.23 -13.96
CA MET A 101 4.43 1.45 -13.28
C MET A 101 4.44 1.23 -11.77
N CYS A 102 5.44 1.80 -11.11
CA CYS A 102 5.68 1.61 -9.68
C CYS A 102 5.02 2.72 -8.86
N LEU A 103 4.10 2.33 -7.96
CA LEU A 103 3.37 3.28 -7.11
C LEU A 103 4.22 3.87 -5.98
N ASN A 104 5.36 3.26 -5.65
CA ASN A 104 6.26 3.73 -4.60
C ASN A 104 6.97 5.04 -4.93
N THR A 105 6.92 5.50 -6.17
CA THR A 105 7.61 6.73 -6.63
C THR A 105 6.77 7.99 -6.46
N GLY A 106 5.70 7.95 -5.67
CA GLY A 106 4.83 9.11 -5.46
C GLY A 106 4.05 9.54 -6.72
N GLY A 107 3.91 8.65 -7.68
CA GLY A 107 3.18 8.91 -8.91
C GLY A 107 4.00 9.47 -10.06
N HIS A 108 5.31 9.69 -9.89
CA HIS A 108 6.16 10.26 -10.95
C HIS A 108 6.35 9.33 -12.15
N SER A 109 6.26 8.02 -11.95
CA SER A 109 6.44 7.01 -13.00
C SER A 109 5.13 6.39 -13.47
N VAL A 110 3.97 6.90 -13.02
CA VAL A 110 2.66 6.37 -13.42
C VAL A 110 1.94 7.30 -14.40
N ASP A 111 1.00 6.75 -15.14
CA ASP A 111 0.19 7.49 -16.12
C ASP A 111 -0.82 8.45 -15.48
N VAL A 112 -1.46 9.26 -16.32
CA VAL A 112 -2.43 10.28 -15.86
C VAL A 112 -3.64 9.66 -15.13
N PRO A 113 -4.27 8.58 -15.62
CA PRO A 113 -5.38 7.95 -14.89
C PRO A 113 -5.00 7.52 -13.48
N MET A 114 -3.83 6.94 -13.29
CA MET A 114 -3.37 6.52 -11.96
C MET A 114 -3.01 7.72 -11.08
N ARG A 115 -2.39 8.77 -11.64
CA ARG A 115 -2.13 10.00 -10.88
C ARG A 115 -3.42 10.63 -10.36
N ARG A 116 -4.46 10.66 -11.20
CA ARG A 116 -5.79 11.14 -10.80
C ARG A 116 -6.36 10.28 -9.67
N PHE A 117 -6.30 8.96 -9.79
CA PHE A 117 -6.78 8.03 -8.77
C PHE A 117 -6.08 8.27 -7.44
N ILE A 118 -4.75 8.42 -7.43
CA ILE A 118 -3.95 8.71 -6.24
C ILE A 118 -4.42 10.01 -5.56
N LEU A 119 -4.60 11.08 -6.33
CA LEU A 119 -5.03 12.38 -5.80
C LEU A 119 -6.47 12.34 -5.29
N GLU A 120 -7.37 11.65 -5.96
CA GLU A 120 -8.75 11.48 -5.50
C GLU A 120 -8.83 10.66 -4.20
N SER A 121 -8.00 9.63 -4.06
CA SER A 121 -7.88 8.86 -2.82
C SER A 121 -7.38 9.72 -1.67
N GLU A 122 -6.36 10.55 -1.91
CA GLU A 122 -5.85 11.50 -0.93
C GLU A 122 -6.90 12.54 -0.53
N GLU A 123 -7.64 13.09 -1.49
CA GLU A 123 -8.71 14.04 -1.24
C GLU A 123 -9.79 13.45 -0.34
N LYS A 124 -10.24 12.22 -0.61
CA LYS A 124 -11.22 11.51 0.23
C LYS A 124 -10.71 11.37 1.66
N MET A 125 -9.46 10.99 1.83
CA MET A 125 -8.84 10.83 3.16
C MET A 125 -8.81 12.18 3.89
N LEU A 126 -8.39 13.26 3.24
CA LEU A 126 -8.31 14.60 3.83
C LEU A 126 -9.69 15.13 4.23
N ILE A 127 -10.72 14.90 3.41
CA ILE A 127 -12.10 15.29 3.73
C ILE A 127 -12.58 14.53 4.97
N SER A 128 -12.35 13.24 5.05
CA SER A 128 -12.70 12.41 6.20
C SER A 128 -11.99 12.90 7.48
N ASP A 129 -10.69 13.19 7.36
CA ASP A 129 -9.88 13.73 8.47
C ASP A 129 -10.43 15.08 8.95
N LEU A 130 -10.79 15.96 8.02
CA LEU A 130 -11.36 17.27 8.34
C LEU A 130 -12.70 17.15 9.08
N GLU A 131 -13.60 16.29 8.59
CA GLU A 131 -14.90 16.04 9.24
C GLU A 131 -14.72 15.55 10.68
N ARG A 132 -13.75 14.68 10.91
CA ARG A 132 -13.44 14.15 12.23
C ARG A 132 -12.91 15.23 13.16
N VAL A 133 -12.02 16.09 12.68
CA VAL A 133 -11.50 17.23 13.47
C VAL A 133 -12.65 18.19 13.83
N ARG A 134 -13.52 18.49 12.88
CA ARG A 134 -14.71 19.34 13.13
C ARG A 134 -15.64 18.73 14.17
N ALA A 135 -15.85 17.41 14.13
CA ALA A 135 -16.66 16.72 15.13
C ALA A 135 -16.04 16.81 16.53
N ARG A 136 -14.72 16.71 16.64
CA ARG A 136 -14.01 16.89 17.92
C ARG A 136 -14.12 18.32 18.43
N LEU A 137 -14.00 19.30 17.56
CA LEU A 137 -14.18 20.73 17.92
C LEU A 137 -15.59 21.00 18.43
N ALA A 138 -16.59 20.44 17.78
CA ALA A 138 -17.99 20.59 18.19
C ALA A 138 -18.25 20.03 19.59
N LYS A 139 -17.56 18.96 19.99
CA LYS A 139 -17.68 18.38 21.35
C LYS A 139 -17.07 19.25 22.46
N LEU A 140 -16.17 20.14 22.10
CA LEU A 140 -15.57 21.07 23.07
C LEU A 140 -16.44 22.28 23.39
N GLY A 141 -17.51 22.42 22.66
CA GLY A 141 -18.47 23.52 22.81
C GLY A 141 -18.01 24.78 22.16
#